data_6220da8c74e50a03cf400ca4c34fccdb
#
_entry.id   6220da8c74e50a03cf400ca4c34fccdb
#
_cell.length_a   1.000
_cell.length_b   1.000
_cell.length_c   1.000
_cell.angle_alpha   90.00
_cell.angle_beta   90.00
_cell.angle_gamma   90.00
#
_symmetry.space_group_name_H-M   'P 1'
#
loop_
_entity.id
_entity.type
_entity.pdbx_description
1 polymer ?
#
loop_
_entity_poly.entity_id
_entity_poly.type
_entity_poly.pdbx_seq_one_letter_code
_entity_poly.pdbx_strand_id
1 'polypeptide(L)'
;MSIISTKYLLQDAQARRYAVPAFNIHNAETIQAILEVCKEMQSPVILAGTPGTFKHIAFEEIYALCEAYSESYGMPLALHLDHHESLDDISRKVNAGVRSAMIDGSHFPFAENVRQVKTVVDFCHRHDCSVEAELGRSGR
;
A
#
# COMPACT_ATOMS: atom_id res chain seq x y z
N MET A 1 -6.04 -3.82 -15.79
CA MET A 1 -4.65 -3.59 -15.31
C MET A 1 -4.61 -4.07 -13.88
N SER A 2 -3.60 -4.79 -13.44
CA SER A 2 -3.53 -5.32 -12.08
C SER A 2 -3.02 -4.26 -11.09
N ILE A 3 -3.30 -4.49 -9.80
CA ILE A 3 -2.67 -3.75 -8.70
C ILE A 3 -1.15 -4.02 -8.76
N ILE A 4 -0.35 -2.96 -8.76
CA ILE A 4 1.11 -3.05 -8.95
C ILE A 4 1.88 -2.63 -7.70
N SER A 5 3.17 -2.95 -7.68
CA SER A 5 4.07 -2.49 -6.62
C SER A 5 4.26 -0.96 -6.69
N THR A 6 4.26 -0.30 -5.54
CA THR A 6 4.62 1.12 -5.43
C THR A 6 6.01 1.42 -5.99
N LYS A 7 6.91 0.43 -5.99
CA LYS A 7 8.24 0.56 -6.60
C LYS A 7 8.18 1.13 -8.01
N TYR A 8 7.29 0.62 -8.86
CA TYR A 8 7.21 1.06 -10.26
C TYR A 8 6.66 2.48 -10.38
N LEU A 9 5.66 2.83 -9.57
CA LEU A 9 5.10 4.19 -9.52
C LEU A 9 6.14 5.20 -9.04
N LEU A 10 6.88 4.88 -7.99
CA LEU A 10 7.85 5.78 -7.39
C LEU A 10 9.11 5.94 -8.24
N GLN A 11 9.55 4.89 -8.94
CA GLN A 11 10.68 4.99 -9.87
C GLN A 11 10.35 5.87 -11.07
N ASP A 12 9.15 5.74 -11.64
CA ASP A 12 8.71 6.61 -12.74
C ASP A 12 8.56 8.06 -12.26
N ALA A 13 7.95 8.26 -11.10
CA ALA A 13 7.80 9.58 -10.49
C ALA A 13 9.15 10.27 -10.23
N GLN A 14 10.13 9.53 -9.72
CA GLN A 14 11.49 10.03 -9.50
C GLN A 14 12.17 10.42 -10.82
N ALA A 15 12.08 9.56 -11.83
CA ALA A 15 12.69 9.81 -13.14
C ALA A 15 12.08 11.02 -13.83
N ARG A 16 10.76 11.20 -13.71
CA ARG A 16 10.02 12.28 -14.36
C ARG A 16 9.73 13.49 -13.46
N ARG A 17 10.20 13.46 -12.21
CA ARG A 17 10.12 14.56 -11.23
C ARG A 17 8.69 15.01 -10.90
N TYR A 18 7.81 14.08 -10.60
CA TYR A 18 6.48 14.34 -10.06
C TYR A 18 6.25 13.55 -8.76
N ALA A 19 5.20 13.87 -8.02
CA ALA A 19 4.79 13.14 -6.82
C ALA A 19 3.61 12.21 -7.13
N VAL A 20 3.62 11.01 -6.53
CA VAL A 20 2.47 10.11 -6.54
C VAL A 20 1.65 10.34 -5.28
N PRO A 21 0.35 10.64 -5.37
CA PRO A 21 -0.49 10.80 -4.18
C PRO A 21 -0.77 9.44 -3.53
N ALA A 22 -0.80 9.43 -2.19
CA ALA A 22 -1.25 8.30 -1.38
C ALA A 22 -2.45 8.74 -0.53
N PHE A 23 -3.59 8.07 -0.72
CA PHE A 23 -4.83 8.40 -0.03
C PHE A 23 -5.29 7.24 0.84
N ASN A 24 -5.64 7.54 2.09
CA ASN A 24 -6.32 6.58 2.94
C ASN A 24 -7.73 6.32 2.44
N ILE A 25 -8.09 5.06 2.37
CA ILE A 25 -9.41 4.60 1.92
C ILE A 25 -10.19 4.00 3.07
N HIS A 26 -11.53 4.13 3.03
CA HIS A 26 -12.41 3.63 4.08
C HIS A 26 -13.62 2.86 3.56
N ASN A 27 -14.05 3.11 2.32
CA ASN A 27 -15.23 2.52 1.70
C ASN A 27 -15.17 2.64 0.17
N ALA A 28 -16.16 2.10 -0.52
CA ALA A 28 -16.25 2.12 -1.98
C ALA A 28 -16.33 3.55 -2.53
N GLU A 29 -17.08 4.42 -1.89
CA GLU A 29 -17.30 5.81 -2.32
C GLU A 29 -15.99 6.61 -2.27
N THR A 30 -15.17 6.40 -1.25
CA THR A 30 -13.85 7.05 -1.14
C THR A 30 -12.94 6.58 -2.27
N ILE A 31 -12.91 5.28 -2.55
CA ILE A 31 -12.12 4.72 -3.67
C ILE A 31 -12.58 5.32 -5.00
N GLN A 32 -13.90 5.35 -5.25
CA GLN A 32 -14.47 5.91 -6.48
C GLN A 32 -14.07 7.36 -6.69
N ALA A 33 -14.28 8.21 -5.67
CA ALA A 33 -13.96 9.63 -5.74
C ALA A 33 -12.47 9.89 -6.04
N ILE A 34 -11.58 9.13 -5.40
CA ILE A 34 -10.13 9.22 -5.64
C ILE A 34 -9.81 8.83 -7.09
N LEU A 35 -10.32 7.70 -7.55
CA LEU A 35 -9.99 7.19 -8.88
C LEU A 35 -10.60 8.05 -10.00
N GLU A 36 -11.77 8.63 -9.83
CA GLU A 36 -12.37 9.56 -10.79
C GLU A 36 -11.47 10.78 -11.00
N VAL A 37 -11.04 11.44 -9.93
CA VAL A 37 -10.13 12.60 -10.01
C VAL A 37 -8.77 12.19 -10.58
N CYS A 38 -8.22 11.06 -10.15
CA CYS A 38 -6.93 10.58 -10.65
C CYS A 38 -7.00 10.26 -12.16
N LYS A 39 -8.11 9.72 -12.64
CA LYS A 39 -8.35 9.48 -14.07
C LYS A 39 -8.43 10.78 -14.85
N GLU A 40 -9.19 11.75 -14.36
CA GLU A 40 -9.29 13.07 -14.99
C GLU A 40 -7.93 13.76 -15.10
N MET A 41 -7.12 13.65 -14.05
CA MET A 41 -5.78 14.22 -14.00
C MET A 41 -4.70 13.35 -14.64
N GLN A 42 -5.03 12.18 -15.15
CA GLN A 42 -4.09 11.18 -15.69
C GLN A 42 -2.94 10.86 -14.70
N SER A 43 -3.27 10.78 -13.42
CA SER A 43 -2.33 10.54 -12.33
C SER A 43 -2.35 9.09 -11.85
N PRO A 44 -1.21 8.43 -11.66
CA PRO A 44 -1.15 7.20 -10.88
C PRO A 44 -1.50 7.49 -9.42
N VAL A 45 -1.88 6.45 -8.66
CA VAL A 45 -2.32 6.61 -7.28
C VAL A 45 -1.93 5.43 -6.39
N ILE A 46 -1.70 5.73 -5.12
CA ILE A 46 -1.56 4.75 -4.03
C ILE A 46 -2.82 4.84 -3.16
N LEU A 47 -3.53 3.73 -3.01
CA LEU A 47 -4.65 3.59 -2.08
C LEU A 47 -4.12 2.91 -0.82
N ALA A 48 -4.22 3.58 0.33
CA ALA A 48 -3.65 3.11 1.58
C ALA A 48 -4.72 2.62 2.56
N GLY A 49 -4.56 1.40 3.06
CA GLY A 49 -5.42 0.80 4.07
C GLY A 49 -4.67 0.44 5.34
N THR A 50 -5.10 0.99 6.47
CA THR A 50 -4.57 0.67 7.80
C THR A 50 -5.22 -0.61 8.35
N PRO A 51 -4.68 -1.22 9.43
CA PRO A 51 -5.38 -2.28 10.15
C PRO A 51 -6.79 -1.88 10.60
N GLY A 52 -7.00 -0.59 10.93
CA GLY A 52 -8.32 -0.04 11.26
C GLY A 52 -9.29 -0.05 10.08
N THR A 53 -8.81 0.26 8.87
CA THR A 53 -9.59 0.15 7.63
C THR A 53 -10.14 -1.28 7.47
N PHE A 54 -9.27 -2.29 7.63
CA PHE A 54 -9.63 -3.70 7.44
C PHE A 54 -10.41 -4.32 8.60
N LYS A 55 -10.60 -3.59 9.70
CA LYS A 55 -11.61 -3.91 10.73
C LYS A 55 -12.98 -3.38 10.40
N HIS A 56 -13.06 -2.28 9.63
CA HIS A 56 -14.32 -1.66 9.23
C HIS A 56 -14.92 -2.37 8.01
N ILE A 57 -14.10 -2.71 7.03
CA ILE A 57 -14.47 -3.47 5.84
C ILE A 57 -13.41 -4.54 5.57
N ALA A 58 -13.82 -5.77 5.28
CA ALA A 58 -12.88 -6.87 5.12
C ALA A 58 -11.85 -6.59 4.01
N PHE A 59 -10.62 -7.05 4.22
CA PHE A 59 -9.53 -6.87 3.26
C PHE A 59 -9.90 -7.40 1.86
N GLU A 60 -10.53 -8.56 1.82
CA GLU A 60 -10.94 -9.23 0.58
C GLU A 60 -11.94 -8.39 -0.23
N GLU A 61 -12.82 -7.66 0.46
CA GLU A 61 -13.78 -6.75 -0.17
C GLU A 61 -13.09 -5.51 -0.74
N ILE A 62 -12.19 -4.88 0.03
CA ILE A 62 -11.39 -3.74 -0.45
C ILE A 62 -10.51 -4.15 -1.63
N TYR A 63 -9.86 -5.32 -1.55
CA TYR A 63 -9.00 -5.81 -2.62
C TYR A 63 -9.79 -6.03 -3.92
N ALA A 64 -10.94 -6.69 -3.84
CA ALA A 64 -11.82 -6.90 -5.00
C ALA A 64 -12.34 -5.60 -5.61
N LEU A 65 -12.69 -4.60 -4.79
CA LEU A 65 -13.07 -3.27 -5.25
C LEU A 65 -11.92 -2.59 -5.99
N CYS A 66 -10.71 -2.62 -5.44
CA CYS A 66 -9.53 -2.03 -6.06
C CYS A 66 -9.21 -2.69 -7.41
N GLU A 67 -9.32 -4.03 -7.51
CA GLU A 67 -9.13 -4.75 -8.78
C GLU A 67 -10.18 -4.34 -9.82
N ALA A 68 -11.46 -4.37 -9.45
CA ALA A 68 -12.56 -4.00 -10.35
C ALA A 68 -12.44 -2.56 -10.86
N TYR A 69 -12.13 -1.62 -9.97
CA TYR A 69 -11.94 -0.22 -10.36
C TYR A 69 -10.67 -0.02 -11.19
N SER A 70 -9.57 -0.70 -10.88
CA SER A 70 -8.34 -0.67 -11.67
C SER A 70 -8.59 -1.05 -13.14
N GLU A 71 -9.40 -2.07 -13.37
CA GLU A 71 -9.79 -2.49 -14.74
C GLU A 71 -10.64 -1.45 -15.44
N SER A 72 -11.70 -0.94 -14.78
CA SER A 72 -12.66 -0.01 -15.37
C SER A 72 -12.08 1.38 -15.61
N TYR A 73 -11.18 1.85 -14.77
CA TYR A 73 -10.53 3.16 -14.93
C TYR A 73 -9.26 3.10 -15.78
N GLY A 74 -8.67 1.92 -15.99
CA GLY A 74 -7.48 1.72 -16.81
C GLY A 74 -6.23 2.43 -16.29
N MET A 75 -6.14 2.61 -14.95
CA MET A 75 -5.08 3.37 -14.31
C MET A 75 -4.09 2.47 -13.58
N PRO A 76 -2.78 2.85 -13.57
CA PRO A 76 -1.84 2.26 -12.64
C PRO A 76 -2.22 2.64 -11.20
N LEU A 77 -2.48 1.63 -10.36
CA LEU A 77 -2.72 1.85 -8.94
C LEU A 77 -1.96 0.83 -8.10
N ALA A 78 -1.57 1.24 -6.90
CA ALA A 78 -1.06 0.36 -5.86
C ALA A 78 -2.04 0.36 -4.67
N LEU A 79 -2.29 -0.83 -4.11
CA LEU A 79 -2.90 -0.96 -2.79
C LEU A 79 -1.77 -1.13 -1.77
N HIS A 80 -1.70 -0.22 -0.82
CA HIS A 80 -0.65 -0.17 0.20
C HIS A 80 -1.20 -0.56 1.58
N LEU A 81 -0.53 -1.49 2.23
CA LEU A 81 -0.78 -1.85 3.63
C LEU A 81 -0.08 -0.85 4.54
N ASP A 82 -0.84 0.09 5.09
CA ASP A 82 -0.33 1.20 5.88
C ASP A 82 -0.30 0.87 7.38
N HIS A 83 0.79 1.18 8.07
CA HIS A 83 0.99 0.95 9.51
C HIS A 83 0.63 -0.46 10.00
N HIS A 84 1.00 -1.50 9.27
CA HIS A 84 0.84 -2.88 9.73
C HIS A 84 1.98 -3.26 10.69
N GLU A 85 1.68 -4.06 11.71
CA GLU A 85 2.64 -4.45 12.76
C GLU A 85 2.95 -5.96 12.77
N SER A 86 2.30 -6.75 11.90
CA SER A 86 2.40 -8.21 11.90
C SER A 86 2.85 -8.74 10.54
N LEU A 87 3.95 -9.51 10.54
CA LEU A 87 4.39 -10.24 9.36
C LEU A 87 3.33 -11.22 8.86
N ASP A 88 2.62 -11.92 9.77
CA ASP A 88 1.60 -12.89 9.38
C ASP A 88 0.44 -12.22 8.64
N ASP A 89 -0.01 -11.06 9.11
CA ASP A 89 -1.07 -10.29 8.44
C ASP A 89 -0.61 -9.73 7.10
N ILE A 90 0.60 -9.17 7.03
CA ILE A 90 1.22 -8.71 5.78
C ILE A 90 1.34 -9.86 4.78
N SER A 91 1.89 -11.01 5.22
CA SER A 91 2.13 -12.15 4.32
C SER A 91 0.83 -12.72 3.75
N ARG A 92 -0.24 -12.80 4.55
CA ARG A 92 -1.56 -13.22 4.09
C ARG A 92 -2.08 -12.31 2.96
N LYS A 93 -1.98 -11.00 3.14
CA LYS A 93 -2.44 -10.00 2.16
C LYS A 93 -1.55 -9.94 0.90
N VAL A 94 -0.24 -10.10 1.07
CA VAL A 94 0.70 -10.19 -0.06
C VAL A 94 0.47 -11.45 -0.88
N ASN A 95 0.21 -12.60 -0.23
CA ASN A 95 -0.17 -13.83 -0.93
C ASN A 95 -1.49 -13.69 -1.69
N ALA A 96 -2.41 -12.85 -1.21
CA ALA A 96 -3.66 -12.53 -1.91
C ALA A 96 -3.48 -11.57 -3.09
N GLY A 97 -2.32 -10.89 -3.22
CA GLY A 97 -2.04 -10.06 -4.38
C GLY A 97 -1.56 -8.64 -4.10
N VAL A 98 -1.51 -8.19 -2.84
CA VAL A 98 -0.95 -6.88 -2.50
C VAL A 98 0.55 -6.83 -2.83
N ARG A 99 1.01 -5.69 -3.33
CA ARG A 99 2.39 -5.49 -3.79
C ARG A 99 3.08 -4.27 -3.14
N SER A 100 2.51 -3.76 -2.05
CA SER A 100 3.08 -2.66 -1.26
C SER A 100 2.66 -2.78 0.20
N ALA A 101 3.61 -2.76 1.13
CA ALA A 101 3.32 -2.89 2.55
C ALA A 101 4.29 -2.06 3.39
N MET A 102 3.77 -1.50 4.50
CA MET A 102 4.56 -0.91 5.55
C MET A 102 4.52 -1.80 6.79
N ILE A 103 5.70 -2.12 7.31
CA ILE A 103 5.86 -2.67 8.65
C ILE A 103 6.24 -1.54 9.62
N ASP A 104 5.37 -1.27 10.58
CA ASP A 104 5.60 -0.22 11.57
C ASP A 104 6.23 -0.80 12.85
N GLY A 105 7.56 -0.76 12.90
CA GLY A 105 8.36 -1.11 14.07
C GLY A 105 8.86 0.11 14.84
N SER A 106 8.33 1.31 14.58
CA SER A 106 8.83 2.58 15.14
C SER A 106 8.78 2.67 16.67
N HIS A 107 7.88 1.91 17.28
CA HIS A 107 7.73 1.83 18.75
C HIS A 107 8.75 0.88 19.42
N PHE A 108 9.47 0.07 18.66
CA PHE A 108 10.53 -0.80 19.16
C PHE A 108 11.89 -0.09 19.23
N PRO A 109 12.85 -0.59 20.01
CA PRO A 109 14.24 -0.17 19.90
C PRO A 109 14.78 -0.36 18.47
N PHE A 110 15.67 0.53 18.03
CA PHE A 110 16.18 0.56 16.66
C PHE A 110 16.62 -0.80 16.12
N ALA A 111 17.41 -1.55 16.88
CA ALA A 111 17.91 -2.86 16.46
C ALA A 111 16.78 -3.88 16.22
N GLU A 112 15.72 -3.83 17.02
CA GLU A 112 14.54 -4.69 16.86
C GLU A 112 13.70 -4.24 15.66
N ASN A 113 13.52 -2.94 15.45
CA ASN A 113 12.88 -2.40 14.27
C ASN A 113 13.58 -2.89 12.99
N VAL A 114 14.91 -2.73 12.93
CA VAL A 114 15.73 -3.22 11.80
C VAL A 114 15.53 -4.72 11.55
N ARG A 115 15.51 -5.54 12.62
CA ARG A 115 15.32 -6.99 12.51
C ARG A 115 13.95 -7.33 11.91
N GLN A 116 12.89 -6.69 12.39
CA GLN A 116 11.53 -6.91 11.88
C GLN A 116 11.38 -6.47 10.43
N VAL A 117 11.87 -5.26 10.09
CA VAL A 117 11.87 -4.75 8.72
C VAL A 117 12.59 -5.72 7.80
N LYS A 118 13.80 -6.19 8.18
CA LYS A 118 14.53 -7.16 7.37
C LYS A 118 13.73 -8.43 7.10
N THR A 119 13.07 -8.98 8.10
CA THR A 119 12.25 -10.19 7.96
C THR A 119 11.10 -9.98 6.97
N VAL A 120 10.42 -8.83 7.05
CA VAL A 120 9.34 -8.48 6.12
C VAL A 120 9.87 -8.25 4.71
N VAL A 121 11.00 -7.58 4.56
CA VAL A 121 11.68 -7.37 3.27
C VAL A 121 12.04 -8.70 2.61
N ASP A 122 12.64 -9.62 3.36
CA ASP A 122 13.03 -10.94 2.85
C ASP A 122 11.83 -11.74 2.33
N PHE A 123 10.65 -11.56 2.92
CA PHE A 123 9.41 -12.15 2.43
C PHE A 123 8.84 -11.38 1.23
N CYS A 124 8.62 -10.08 1.38
CA CYS A 124 7.90 -9.24 0.40
C CYS A 124 8.63 -9.17 -0.95
N HIS A 125 9.96 -9.03 -0.96
CA HIS A 125 10.72 -8.90 -2.19
C HIS A 125 10.63 -10.15 -3.09
N ARG A 126 10.41 -11.34 -2.52
CA ARG A 126 10.16 -12.56 -3.32
C ARG A 126 8.81 -12.53 -4.05
N HIS A 127 7.91 -11.62 -3.67
CA HIS A 127 6.57 -11.45 -4.24
C HIS A 127 6.44 -10.16 -5.06
N ASP A 128 7.55 -9.52 -5.44
CA ASP A 128 7.56 -8.19 -6.08
C ASP A 128 6.75 -7.14 -5.29
N CYS A 129 6.80 -7.24 -3.96
CA CYS A 129 6.12 -6.33 -3.05
C CYS A 129 7.14 -5.37 -2.43
N SER A 130 6.93 -4.07 -2.57
CA SER A 130 7.76 -3.04 -1.94
C SER A 130 7.44 -2.94 -0.44
N VAL A 131 8.46 -2.57 0.34
CA VAL A 131 8.35 -2.43 1.79
C VAL A 131 8.71 -1.01 2.21
N GLU A 132 7.85 -0.43 3.04
CA GLU A 132 8.08 0.81 3.76
C GLU A 132 8.36 0.50 5.24
N ALA A 133 9.17 1.33 5.87
CA ALA A 133 9.47 1.27 7.29
C ALA A 133 9.49 2.67 7.90
N GLU A 134 9.27 2.75 9.20
CA GLU A 134 9.29 4.01 9.93
C GLU A 134 10.41 4.02 10.95
N LEU A 135 11.10 5.16 11.05
CA LEU A 135 12.17 5.40 12.00
C LEU A 135 11.79 6.54 12.96
N GLY A 136 11.84 6.26 14.25
CA GLY A 136 11.43 7.19 15.30
C GLY A 136 9.92 7.20 15.53
N ARG A 137 9.49 7.78 16.66
CA ARG A 137 8.06 7.96 16.97
C ARG A 137 7.55 9.23 16.30
N SER A 138 6.58 9.11 15.42
CA SER A 138 5.74 10.25 15.07
C SER A 138 5.06 10.73 16.35
N GLY A 139 5.24 12.01 16.71
CA GLY A 139 4.66 12.59 17.92
C GLY A 139 3.14 12.44 17.92
N ARG A 140 2.64 11.54 18.74
CA ARG A 140 1.25 11.46 19.18
C ARG A 140 1.15 11.89 20.62
#